data_24f33fccda2371dfdd829096067d412a
#
_entry.id   24f33fccda2371dfdd829096067d412a
#
_cell.length_a   1.000
_cell.length_b   1.000
_cell.length_c   1.000
_cell.angle_alpha   90.00
_cell.angle_beta   90.00
_cell.angle_gamma   90.00
#
_symmetry.space_group_name_H-M   'P 1'
#
loop_
_entity.id
_entity.type
_entity.pdbx_description
1 polymer ?
#
loop_
_entity_poly.entity_id
_entity_poly.type
_entity_poly.pdbx_seq_one_letter_code
_entity_poly.pdbx_strand_id
1 'polypeptide(L)'
;KLHVADDAVEEAIRAALADKPFRSLLDLGTGTGRMLELFGPEIERGLGLDLSLDMLLLARDRLERAGLKNCSVRQGDIYDLPLADDSFDVVILHQVLHFLDDGARAIREAARVLRPGGRLLVIDFAPHEQEFLREQFAHRRLGFLPETVAQWITASGLEPVLHRSLAPEAGSDGKIAVSLWLARDTRALMATTQRREVA
;
A
#
# COMPACT_ATOMS: atom_id res chain seq x y z
N LYS A 1 20.63 0.32 -3.24
CA LYS A 1 19.32 -0.25 -2.90
C LYS A 1 19.39 -1.77 -2.98
N LEU A 2 18.76 -2.42 -2.01
CA LEU A 2 18.85 -3.87 -1.77
C LEU A 2 17.77 -4.69 -2.49
N HIS A 3 16.91 -4.04 -3.25
CA HIS A 3 15.76 -4.67 -3.92
C HIS A 3 15.69 -4.30 -5.42
N VAL A 4 14.70 -4.80 -6.11
CA VAL A 4 14.32 -4.42 -7.49
C VAL A 4 14.35 -2.90 -7.66
N ALA A 5 14.73 -2.43 -8.82
CA ALA A 5 14.79 -0.99 -9.13
C ALA A 5 13.43 -0.32 -8.86
N ASP A 6 13.46 0.89 -8.27
CA ASP A 6 12.23 1.59 -7.86
C ASP A 6 11.31 1.91 -9.03
N ASP A 7 11.88 2.26 -10.19
CA ASP A 7 11.14 2.54 -11.41
C ASP A 7 10.33 1.31 -11.88
N ALA A 8 10.90 0.10 -11.82
CA ALA A 8 10.18 -1.14 -12.15
C ALA A 8 9.05 -1.42 -11.14
N VAL A 9 9.27 -1.12 -9.86
CA VAL A 9 8.22 -1.26 -8.83
C VAL A 9 7.11 -0.24 -9.07
N GLU A 10 7.44 1.01 -9.33
CA GLU A 10 6.49 2.08 -9.61
C GLU A 10 5.67 1.83 -10.88
N GLU A 11 6.29 1.30 -11.94
CA GLU A 11 5.59 0.89 -13.15
C GLU A 11 4.58 -0.22 -12.85
N ALA A 12 4.97 -1.23 -12.07
CA ALA A 12 4.09 -2.30 -11.65
C ALA A 12 2.92 -1.80 -10.80
N ILE A 13 3.15 -0.84 -9.90
CA ILE A 13 2.13 -0.17 -9.09
C ILE A 13 1.13 0.58 -9.98
N ARG A 14 1.61 1.39 -10.92
CA ARG A 14 0.76 2.10 -11.88
C ARG A 14 -0.08 1.13 -12.72
N ALA A 15 0.54 0.08 -13.25
CA ALA A 15 -0.15 -0.94 -14.04
C ALA A 15 -1.25 -1.65 -13.24
N ALA A 16 -1.01 -1.96 -11.96
CA ALA A 16 -1.99 -2.60 -11.09
C ALA A 16 -3.22 -1.73 -10.81
N LEU A 17 -3.08 -0.41 -10.83
CA LEU A 17 -4.17 0.55 -10.57
C LEU A 17 -4.78 1.18 -11.84
N ALA A 18 -4.29 0.82 -13.03
CA ALA A 18 -4.69 1.47 -14.29
C ALA A 18 -6.11 1.11 -14.76
N ASP A 19 -6.70 0.02 -14.25
CA ASP A 19 -8.01 -0.49 -14.69
C ASP A 19 -9.17 0.47 -14.39
N LYS A 20 -9.04 1.30 -13.34
CA LYS A 20 -10.08 2.23 -12.92
C LYS A 20 -9.46 3.49 -12.30
N PRO A 21 -9.83 4.69 -12.78
CA PRO A 21 -9.46 5.94 -12.13
C PRO A 21 -9.93 5.99 -10.66
N PHE A 22 -9.22 6.73 -9.83
CA PHE A 22 -9.58 6.96 -8.44
C PHE A 22 -9.31 8.42 -8.06
N ARG A 23 -10.03 8.91 -7.05
CA ARG A 23 -10.01 10.32 -6.64
C ARG A 23 -9.30 10.55 -5.32
N SER A 24 -9.31 9.53 -4.45
CA SER A 24 -8.73 9.63 -3.12
C SER A 24 -7.76 8.48 -2.83
N LEU A 25 -6.58 8.84 -2.32
CA LEU A 25 -5.49 7.93 -1.97
C LEU A 25 -5.13 8.09 -0.50
N LEU A 26 -5.02 6.96 0.20
CA LEU A 26 -4.37 6.86 1.51
C LEU A 26 -3.09 6.04 1.37
N ASP A 27 -1.97 6.60 1.81
CA ASP A 27 -0.64 5.96 1.82
C ASP A 27 -0.24 5.70 3.29
N LEU A 28 -0.28 4.43 3.70
CA LEU A 28 0.01 3.99 5.06
C LEU A 28 1.47 3.58 5.22
N GLY A 29 2.18 4.23 6.15
CA GLY A 29 3.62 4.17 6.22
C GLY A 29 4.25 4.96 5.07
N THR A 30 3.76 6.19 4.86
CA THR A 30 4.09 7.01 3.67
C THR A 30 5.57 7.34 3.54
N GLY A 31 6.34 7.20 4.63
CA GLY A 31 7.76 7.54 4.66
C GLY A 31 8.00 8.94 4.13
N THR A 32 8.77 9.06 3.06
CA THR A 32 9.10 10.34 2.40
C THR A 32 8.02 10.81 1.40
N GLY A 33 6.82 10.21 1.36
CA GLY A 33 5.70 10.66 0.54
C GLY A 33 5.78 10.27 -0.94
N ARG A 34 6.52 9.21 -1.29
CA ARG A 34 6.76 8.84 -2.70
C ARG A 34 5.49 8.44 -3.44
N MET A 35 4.59 7.69 -2.80
CA MET A 35 3.33 7.28 -3.44
C MET A 35 2.40 8.49 -3.67
N LEU A 36 2.39 9.45 -2.75
CA LEU A 36 1.66 10.70 -2.94
C LEU A 36 2.22 11.56 -4.07
N GLU A 37 3.55 11.63 -4.20
CA GLU A 37 4.21 12.31 -5.33
C GLU A 37 3.86 11.64 -6.66
N LEU A 38 3.84 10.30 -6.68
CA LEU A 38 3.58 9.50 -7.87
C LEU A 38 2.16 9.68 -8.42
N PHE A 39 1.15 9.72 -7.54
CA PHE A 39 -0.27 9.77 -7.91
C PHE A 39 -0.92 11.13 -7.70
N GLY A 40 -0.30 12.03 -6.94
CA GLY A 40 -0.85 13.35 -6.62
C GLY A 40 -1.34 14.16 -7.83
N PRO A 41 -0.65 14.17 -8.97
CA PRO A 41 -1.11 14.88 -10.16
C PRO A 41 -2.43 14.36 -10.76
N GLU A 42 -2.81 13.12 -10.46
CA GLU A 42 -3.95 12.41 -11.08
C GLU A 42 -5.17 12.28 -10.16
N ILE A 43 -5.05 12.71 -8.88
CA ILE A 43 -6.09 12.51 -7.86
C ILE A 43 -6.61 13.84 -7.29
N GLU A 44 -7.79 13.80 -6.68
CA GLU A 44 -8.38 14.99 -6.01
C GLU A 44 -7.81 15.18 -4.60
N ARG A 45 -7.47 14.07 -3.90
CA ARG A 45 -7.00 14.10 -2.52
C ARG A 45 -6.05 12.94 -2.21
N GLY A 46 -4.88 13.27 -1.65
CA GLY A 46 -3.93 12.32 -1.08
C GLY A 46 -3.68 12.56 0.41
N LEU A 47 -3.64 11.51 1.19
CA LEU A 47 -3.24 11.53 2.60
C LEU A 47 -2.19 10.47 2.86
N GLY A 48 -1.05 10.86 3.44
CA GLY A 48 -0.03 9.95 3.94
C GLY A 48 -0.02 9.92 5.46
N LEU A 49 0.10 8.73 6.04
CA LEU A 49 0.28 8.54 7.47
C LEU A 49 1.61 7.83 7.74
N ASP A 50 2.33 8.30 8.75
CA ASP A 50 3.56 7.67 9.25
C ASP A 50 3.73 7.94 10.74
N LEU A 51 4.42 7.06 11.47
CA LEU A 51 4.78 7.28 12.86
C LEU A 51 5.96 8.23 13.02
N SER A 52 6.88 8.26 12.03
CA SER A 52 8.12 9.01 12.06
C SER A 52 7.90 10.48 11.67
N LEU A 53 8.09 11.38 12.62
CA LEU A 53 8.05 12.82 12.34
C LEU A 53 9.13 13.25 11.34
N ASP A 54 10.31 12.64 11.38
CA ASP A 54 11.42 12.95 10.47
C ASP A 54 11.05 12.58 9.03
N MET A 55 10.42 11.42 8.82
CA MET A 55 9.90 11.03 7.50
C MET A 55 8.83 11.99 7.02
N LEU A 56 7.93 12.41 7.90
CA LEU A 56 6.87 13.36 7.54
C LEU A 56 7.40 14.76 7.20
N LEU A 57 8.52 15.19 7.79
CA LEU A 57 9.20 16.44 7.40
C LEU A 57 9.73 16.34 5.96
N LEU A 58 10.39 15.23 5.64
CA LEU A 58 10.87 14.97 4.27
C LEU A 58 9.72 14.87 3.26
N ALA A 59 8.62 14.22 3.66
CA ALA A 59 7.44 14.11 2.81
C ALA A 59 6.80 15.47 2.52
N ARG A 60 6.68 16.36 3.51
CA ARG A 60 6.16 17.72 3.32
C ARG A 60 7.01 18.52 2.34
N ASP A 61 8.33 18.52 2.52
CA ASP A 61 9.26 19.19 1.61
C ASP A 61 9.14 18.64 0.18
N ARG A 62 9.02 17.34 0.01
CA ARG A 62 8.81 16.70 -1.30
C ARG A 62 7.51 17.15 -1.97
N LEU A 63 6.39 17.09 -1.25
CA LEU A 63 5.07 17.49 -1.76
C LEU A 63 5.02 18.97 -2.12
N GLU A 64 5.66 19.83 -1.31
CA GLU A 64 5.77 21.26 -1.57
C GLU A 64 6.56 21.55 -2.84
N ARG A 65 7.74 20.92 -3.02
CA ARG A 65 8.55 21.04 -4.24
C ARG A 65 7.83 20.52 -5.47
N ALA A 66 7.02 19.49 -5.34
CA ALA A 66 6.18 18.97 -6.42
C ALA A 66 4.91 19.79 -6.68
N GLY A 67 4.62 20.82 -5.86
CA GLY A 67 3.43 21.67 -5.99
C GLY A 67 2.11 20.97 -5.70
N LEU A 68 2.13 19.87 -4.97
CA LEU A 68 0.96 18.99 -4.71
C LEU A 68 0.14 19.50 -3.51
N LYS A 69 -0.66 20.52 -3.73
CA LYS A 69 -1.53 21.13 -2.70
C LYS A 69 -2.70 20.25 -2.27
N ASN A 70 -3.07 19.27 -3.08
CA ASN A 70 -4.13 18.29 -2.82
C ASN A 70 -3.64 17.10 -1.98
N CYS A 71 -2.35 17.01 -1.67
CA CYS A 71 -1.75 15.98 -0.85
C CYS A 71 -1.30 16.54 0.51
N SER A 72 -1.47 15.75 1.55
CA SER A 72 -1.03 16.09 2.91
C SER A 72 -0.48 14.87 3.64
N VAL A 73 0.34 15.10 4.67
CA VAL A 73 0.86 14.03 5.52
C VAL A 73 0.63 14.35 6.99
N ARG A 74 0.33 13.33 7.79
CA ARG A 74 0.05 13.41 9.22
C ARG A 74 0.73 12.28 9.98
N GLN A 75 1.06 12.52 11.24
CA GLN A 75 1.44 11.45 12.14
C GLN A 75 0.22 10.60 12.48
N GLY A 76 0.38 9.29 12.47
CA GLY A 76 -0.68 8.34 12.80
C GLY A 76 -0.17 6.92 12.95
N ASP A 77 -0.86 6.17 13.82
CA ASP A 77 -0.63 4.73 14.00
C ASP A 77 -1.45 3.95 12.95
N ILE A 78 -0.77 3.09 12.21
CA ILE A 78 -1.40 2.23 11.19
C ILE A 78 -2.39 1.21 11.80
N TYR A 79 -2.26 0.94 13.11
CA TYR A 79 -3.13 0.03 13.82
C TYR A 79 -4.41 0.67 14.38
N ASP A 80 -4.48 2.01 14.38
CA ASP A 80 -5.63 2.77 14.90
C ASP A 80 -5.74 4.08 14.10
N LEU A 81 -6.29 3.97 12.91
CA LEU A 81 -6.38 5.11 11.99
C LEU A 81 -7.46 6.08 12.45
N PRO A 82 -7.14 7.36 12.71
CA PRO A 82 -8.11 8.40 13.08
C PRO A 82 -8.91 8.87 11.84
N LEU A 83 -9.45 7.92 11.11
CA LEU A 83 -10.16 8.11 9.85
C LEU A 83 -11.51 7.39 9.89
N ALA A 84 -12.53 7.99 9.28
CA ALA A 84 -13.83 7.37 9.15
C ALA A 84 -13.78 6.14 8.21
N ASP A 85 -14.69 5.22 8.42
CA ASP A 85 -14.92 4.11 7.49
C ASP A 85 -15.26 4.64 6.09
N ASP A 86 -15.02 3.86 5.07
CA ASP A 86 -15.43 4.14 3.69
C ASP A 86 -14.95 5.50 3.14
N SER A 87 -13.72 5.90 3.47
CA SER A 87 -13.19 7.25 3.20
C SER A 87 -12.35 7.36 1.92
N PHE A 88 -11.72 6.27 1.45
CA PHE A 88 -10.75 6.29 0.37
C PHE A 88 -11.07 5.30 -0.74
N ASP A 89 -10.77 5.69 -1.98
CA ASP A 89 -10.92 4.84 -3.16
C ASP A 89 -9.77 3.83 -3.29
N VAL A 90 -8.56 4.25 -2.89
CA VAL A 90 -7.34 3.41 -2.89
C VAL A 90 -6.60 3.60 -1.58
N VAL A 91 -6.15 2.48 -1.01
CA VAL A 91 -5.20 2.45 0.12
C VAL A 91 -3.95 1.70 -0.33
N ILE A 92 -2.79 2.27 -0.07
CA ILE A 92 -1.47 1.67 -0.37
C ILE A 92 -0.72 1.39 0.93
N LEU A 93 -0.12 0.21 1.02
CA LEU A 93 0.89 -0.19 1.99
C LEU A 93 2.16 -0.52 1.19
N HIS A 94 3.10 0.43 1.13
CA HIS A 94 4.32 0.28 0.34
C HIS A 94 5.55 0.15 1.22
N GLN A 95 6.13 -1.05 1.26
CA GLN A 95 7.33 -1.37 2.03
C GLN A 95 7.24 -0.97 3.51
N VAL A 96 6.13 -1.30 4.15
CA VAL A 96 5.85 -0.98 5.55
C VAL A 96 5.51 -2.21 6.39
N LEU A 97 4.92 -3.28 5.82
CA LEU A 97 4.49 -4.44 6.59
C LEU A 97 5.65 -5.15 7.30
N HIS A 98 6.83 -5.16 6.71
CA HIS A 98 8.01 -5.81 7.30
C HIS A 98 8.52 -5.12 8.59
N PHE A 99 8.08 -3.90 8.88
CA PHE A 99 8.34 -3.22 10.16
C PHE A 99 7.29 -3.53 11.23
N LEU A 100 6.14 -4.07 10.84
CA LEU A 100 4.98 -4.23 11.71
C LEU A 100 4.98 -5.55 12.48
N ASP A 101 4.51 -5.52 13.73
CA ASP A 101 4.30 -6.72 14.54
C ASP A 101 3.11 -7.55 14.04
N ASP A 102 2.02 -6.87 13.64
CA ASP A 102 0.75 -7.46 13.23
C ASP A 102 0.30 -6.91 11.86
N GLY A 103 0.80 -7.53 10.77
CA GLY A 103 0.41 -7.16 9.40
C GLY A 103 -1.08 -7.40 9.13
N ALA A 104 -1.70 -8.40 9.76
CA ALA A 104 -3.12 -8.68 9.60
C ALA A 104 -4.00 -7.55 10.17
N ARG A 105 -3.60 -6.97 11.31
CA ARG A 105 -4.30 -5.81 11.90
C ARG A 105 -4.18 -4.57 11.01
N ALA A 106 -2.98 -4.32 10.46
CA ALA A 106 -2.77 -3.21 9.55
C ALA A 106 -3.64 -3.33 8.28
N ILE A 107 -3.74 -4.54 7.70
CA ILE A 107 -4.61 -4.80 6.54
C ILE A 107 -6.09 -4.64 6.90
N ARG A 108 -6.55 -5.03 8.11
CA ARG A 108 -7.94 -4.79 8.56
C ARG A 108 -8.25 -3.31 8.67
N GLU A 109 -7.37 -2.50 9.24
CA GLU A 109 -7.55 -1.06 9.30
C GLU A 109 -7.57 -0.41 7.92
N ALA A 110 -6.68 -0.84 7.02
CA ALA A 110 -6.69 -0.43 5.63
C ALA A 110 -8.02 -0.77 4.93
N ALA A 111 -8.56 -1.98 5.16
CA ALA A 111 -9.84 -2.42 4.61
C ALA A 111 -11.02 -1.62 5.17
N ARG A 112 -11.01 -1.26 6.46
CA ARG A 112 -12.06 -0.48 7.12
C ARG A 112 -12.26 0.88 6.46
N VAL A 113 -11.18 1.56 6.12
CA VAL A 113 -11.25 2.90 5.53
C VAL A 113 -11.46 2.90 4.01
N LEU A 114 -11.45 1.74 3.36
CA LEU A 114 -11.79 1.61 1.94
C LEU A 114 -13.28 1.77 1.70
N ARG A 115 -13.63 2.55 0.68
CA ARG A 115 -15.00 2.64 0.16
C ARG A 115 -15.44 1.34 -0.50
N PRO A 116 -16.75 1.06 -0.53
CA PRO A 116 -17.29 -0.01 -1.37
C PRO A 116 -16.80 0.11 -2.82
N GLY A 117 -16.18 -0.95 -3.34
CA GLY A 117 -15.51 -0.96 -4.65
C GLY A 117 -14.11 -0.32 -4.69
N GLY A 118 -13.57 0.04 -3.52
CA GLY A 118 -12.20 0.52 -3.36
C GLY A 118 -11.17 -0.58 -3.52
N ARG A 119 -9.89 -0.21 -3.60
CA ARG A 119 -8.76 -1.12 -3.84
C ARG A 119 -7.69 -0.96 -2.79
N LEU A 120 -7.21 -2.08 -2.27
CA LEU A 120 -6.02 -2.17 -1.43
C LEU A 120 -4.85 -2.63 -2.29
N LEU A 121 -3.74 -1.92 -2.25
CA LEU A 121 -2.49 -2.31 -2.86
C LEU A 121 -1.43 -2.50 -1.78
N VAL A 122 -0.86 -3.68 -1.69
CA VAL A 122 0.22 -4.02 -0.77
C VAL A 122 1.46 -4.32 -1.59
N ILE A 123 2.58 -3.70 -1.24
CA ILE A 123 3.89 -3.95 -1.86
C ILE A 123 4.89 -4.17 -0.74
N ASP A 124 5.53 -5.33 -0.71
CA ASP A 124 6.56 -5.63 0.28
C ASP A 124 7.53 -6.70 -0.24
N PHE A 125 8.54 -7.03 0.53
CA PHE A 125 9.55 -8.01 0.15
C PHE A 125 8.98 -9.41 0.05
N ALA A 126 9.38 -10.15 -0.99
CA ALA A 126 9.26 -11.59 -1.00
C ALA A 126 10.17 -12.21 0.08
N PRO A 127 9.94 -13.45 0.52
CA PRO A 127 10.78 -14.11 1.53
C PRO A 127 12.26 -14.09 1.11
N HIS A 128 13.14 -13.74 2.07
CA HIS A 128 14.58 -13.68 1.85
C HIS A 128 15.35 -13.99 3.15
N GLU A 129 16.67 -14.20 3.06
CA GLU A 129 17.54 -14.59 4.17
C GLU A 129 18.52 -13.48 4.61
N GLN A 130 18.23 -12.21 4.29
CA GLN A 130 19.12 -11.08 4.58
C GLN A 130 18.99 -10.64 6.04
N GLU A 131 19.57 -11.40 6.98
CA GLU A 131 19.45 -11.18 8.43
C GLU A 131 19.96 -9.81 8.90
N PHE A 132 20.95 -9.21 8.20
CA PHE A 132 21.44 -7.88 8.56
C PHE A 132 20.37 -6.78 8.53
N LEU A 133 19.25 -7.01 7.81
CA LEU A 133 18.13 -6.06 7.78
C LEU A 133 17.41 -5.99 9.13
N ARG A 134 17.37 -7.09 9.89
CA ARG A 134 16.85 -7.09 11.27
C ARG A 134 17.77 -6.31 12.20
N GLU A 135 19.07 -6.49 12.06
CA GLU A 135 20.07 -5.91 12.96
C GLU A 135 20.28 -4.41 12.72
N GLN A 136 20.29 -3.99 11.45
CA GLN A 136 20.71 -2.64 11.07
C GLN A 136 19.55 -1.74 10.62
N PHE A 137 18.40 -2.31 10.19
CA PHE A 137 17.29 -1.57 9.58
C PHE A 137 15.94 -1.82 10.26
N ALA A 138 15.94 -2.41 11.44
CA ALA A 138 14.74 -2.64 12.25
C ALA A 138 13.63 -3.48 11.56
N HIS A 139 13.99 -4.29 10.56
CA HIS A 139 13.04 -5.23 9.97
C HIS A 139 12.62 -6.27 10.99
N ARG A 140 11.34 -6.41 11.24
CA ARG A 140 10.79 -7.48 12.10
C ARG A 140 10.59 -8.77 11.32
N ARG A 141 10.37 -8.66 10.01
CA ARG A 141 10.13 -9.79 9.12
C ARG A 141 11.01 -9.70 7.86
N LEU A 142 11.48 -10.86 7.41
CA LEU A 142 12.32 -10.98 6.21
C LEU A 142 11.44 -11.37 5.01
N GLY A 143 10.47 -10.49 4.70
CA GLY A 143 9.52 -10.70 3.62
C GLY A 143 8.34 -11.59 3.98
N PHE A 144 7.45 -11.79 3.02
CA PHE A 144 6.17 -12.48 3.20
C PHE A 144 5.93 -13.51 2.10
N LEU A 145 5.43 -14.67 2.50
CA LEU A 145 4.86 -15.63 1.56
C LEU A 145 3.61 -15.04 0.91
N PRO A 146 3.40 -15.25 -0.40
CA PRO A 146 2.22 -14.74 -1.11
C PRO A 146 0.91 -15.11 -0.44
N GLU A 147 0.80 -16.34 0.04
CA GLU A 147 -0.40 -16.91 0.65
C GLU A 147 -0.70 -16.25 2.00
N THR A 148 0.31 -15.86 2.75
CA THR A 148 0.14 -15.22 4.06
C THR A 148 -0.57 -13.87 3.91
N VAL A 149 -0.10 -13.03 3.00
CA VAL A 149 -0.72 -11.72 2.76
C VAL A 149 -2.11 -11.88 2.14
N ALA A 150 -2.29 -12.82 1.20
CA ALA A 150 -3.59 -13.12 0.61
C ALA A 150 -4.62 -13.59 1.65
N GLN A 151 -4.21 -14.39 2.64
CA GLN A 151 -5.06 -14.81 3.76
C GLN A 151 -5.48 -13.62 4.63
N TRP A 152 -4.57 -12.70 4.95
CA TRP A 152 -4.90 -11.48 5.72
C TRP A 152 -5.89 -10.58 4.97
N ILE A 153 -5.70 -10.43 3.66
CA ILE A 153 -6.60 -9.69 2.77
C ILE A 153 -8.00 -10.31 2.81
N THR A 154 -8.10 -11.63 2.58
CA THR A 154 -9.38 -12.34 2.60
C THR A 154 -10.07 -12.27 3.98
N ALA A 155 -9.30 -12.46 5.06
CA ALA A 155 -9.81 -12.34 6.42
C ALA A 155 -10.31 -10.92 6.78
N SER A 156 -9.87 -9.91 6.03
CA SER A 156 -10.33 -8.51 6.16
C SER A 156 -11.55 -8.19 5.30
N GLY A 157 -12.16 -9.18 4.63
CA GLY A 157 -13.34 -9.03 3.80
C GLY A 157 -13.08 -8.49 2.39
N LEU A 158 -11.81 -8.46 1.98
CA LEU A 158 -11.41 -8.05 0.63
C LEU A 158 -11.19 -9.27 -0.26
N GLU A 159 -11.42 -9.10 -1.56
CA GLU A 159 -11.13 -10.10 -2.59
C GLU A 159 -9.73 -9.88 -3.17
N PRO A 160 -8.77 -10.83 -3.02
CA PRO A 160 -7.50 -10.78 -3.74
C PRO A 160 -7.74 -10.87 -5.26
N VAL A 161 -7.23 -9.90 -6.01
CA VAL A 161 -7.44 -9.81 -7.47
C VAL A 161 -6.16 -10.16 -8.24
N LEU A 162 -5.01 -9.76 -7.71
CA LEU A 162 -3.71 -9.95 -8.36
C LEU A 162 -2.63 -10.19 -7.32
N HIS A 163 -1.74 -11.13 -7.61
CA HIS A 163 -0.41 -11.20 -7.02
C HIS A 163 0.64 -11.20 -8.13
N ARG A 164 1.68 -10.39 -7.95
CA ARG A 164 2.81 -10.31 -8.88
C ARG A 164 4.12 -10.27 -8.10
N SER A 165 5.07 -11.13 -8.48
CA SER A 165 6.43 -11.07 -7.98
C SER A 165 7.31 -10.34 -8.99
N LEU A 166 8.06 -9.35 -8.52
CA LEU A 166 9.05 -8.59 -9.27
C LEU A 166 10.43 -9.12 -8.85
N ALA A 167 11.02 -9.93 -9.70
CA ALA A 167 12.36 -10.45 -9.49
C ALA A 167 13.42 -9.41 -9.88
N PRO A 168 14.57 -9.36 -9.19
CA PRO A 168 15.72 -8.60 -9.65
C PRO A 168 16.18 -9.08 -11.02
N GLU A 169 16.82 -8.20 -11.78
CA GLU A 169 17.43 -8.56 -13.06
C GLU A 169 18.50 -9.66 -12.87
N ALA A 170 18.66 -10.51 -13.87
CA ALA A 170 19.67 -11.55 -13.89
C ALA A 170 21.06 -10.96 -13.63
N GLY A 171 21.82 -11.53 -12.69
CA GLY A 171 23.15 -11.03 -12.29
C GLY A 171 23.12 -9.96 -11.19
N SER A 172 21.99 -9.66 -10.61
CA SER A 172 21.84 -8.77 -9.45
C SER A 172 21.93 -9.55 -8.13
N ASP A 173 23.07 -10.21 -7.91
CA ASP A 173 23.28 -11.02 -6.70
C ASP A 173 23.02 -10.20 -5.42
N GLY A 174 22.26 -10.79 -4.50
CA GLY A 174 21.93 -10.19 -3.21
C GLY A 174 20.75 -9.19 -3.21
N LYS A 175 20.14 -8.89 -4.35
CA LYS A 175 18.94 -8.08 -4.39
C LYS A 175 17.69 -8.92 -4.03
N ILE A 176 16.77 -8.28 -3.33
CA ILE A 176 15.54 -8.90 -2.83
C ILE A 176 14.40 -8.70 -3.84
N ALA A 177 13.65 -9.76 -4.12
CA ALA A 177 12.43 -9.67 -4.90
C ALA A 177 11.34 -8.92 -4.13
N VAL A 178 10.48 -8.22 -4.86
CA VAL A 178 9.32 -7.49 -4.30
C VAL A 178 8.05 -8.16 -4.77
N SER A 179 7.13 -8.38 -3.85
CA SER A 179 5.78 -8.88 -4.13
C SER A 179 4.77 -7.74 -4.08
N LEU A 180 3.81 -7.78 -4.99
CA LEU A 180 2.69 -6.85 -5.08
C LEU A 180 1.39 -7.65 -5.01
N TRP A 181 0.47 -7.23 -4.14
CA TRP A 181 -0.89 -7.78 -4.02
C TRP A 181 -1.89 -6.65 -4.24
N LEU A 182 -2.84 -6.88 -5.13
CA LEU A 182 -4.01 -6.02 -5.33
C LEU A 182 -5.25 -6.75 -4.84
N ALA A 183 -6.06 -6.05 -4.05
CA ALA A 183 -7.34 -6.55 -3.57
C ALA A 183 -8.44 -5.52 -3.80
N ARG A 184 -9.69 -5.98 -3.84
CA ARG A 184 -10.87 -5.15 -4.07
C ARG A 184 -11.91 -5.36 -2.96
N ASP A 185 -12.55 -4.28 -2.57
CA ASP A 185 -13.79 -4.34 -1.80
C ASP A 185 -14.97 -4.65 -2.71
N THR A 186 -15.65 -5.76 -2.49
CA THR A 186 -16.76 -6.24 -3.34
C THR A 186 -18.12 -5.75 -2.90
N ARG A 187 -18.25 -4.99 -1.82
CA ARG A 187 -19.54 -4.49 -1.29
C ARG A 187 -20.36 -3.72 -2.33
N ALA A 188 -19.72 -2.95 -3.20
CA ALA A 188 -20.41 -2.21 -4.27
C ALA A 188 -21.06 -3.14 -5.32
N LEU A 189 -20.42 -4.28 -5.63
CA LEU A 189 -20.94 -5.26 -6.59
C LEU A 189 -22.17 -5.98 -6.04
N MET A 190 -22.14 -6.37 -4.77
CA MET A 190 -23.26 -7.03 -4.08
C MET A 190 -24.50 -6.13 -4.02
N ALA A 191 -24.34 -4.83 -3.72
CA ALA A 191 -25.44 -3.88 -3.69
C ALA A 191 -26.12 -3.70 -5.06
N THR A 192 -25.37 -3.83 -6.16
CA THR A 192 -25.90 -3.73 -7.53
C THR A 192 -26.64 -5.00 -7.94
N THR A 193 -26.17 -6.17 -7.54
CA THR A 193 -26.80 -7.46 -7.82
C THR A 193 -28.15 -7.58 -7.09
N GLN A 194 -28.19 -7.24 -5.80
CA GLN A 194 -29.45 -7.24 -5.02
C GLN A 194 -30.53 -6.30 -5.59
N ARG A 195 -30.15 -5.14 -6.14
CA ARG A 195 -31.12 -4.22 -6.79
C ARG A 195 -31.66 -4.76 -8.11
N ARG A 196 -30.92 -5.65 -8.80
CA ARG A 196 -31.39 -6.27 -10.06
C ARG A 196 -32.30 -7.47 -9.83
N GLU A 197 -32.19 -8.14 -8.68
CA GLU A 197 -33.05 -9.29 -8.32
C GLU A 197 -34.41 -8.87 -7.74
N VAL A 198 -34.53 -7.60 -7.30
CA VAL A 198 -35.75 -7.04 -6.70
C VAL A 198 -36.56 -6.17 -7.70
N ALA A 199 -36.03 -5.93 -8.91
CA ALA A 199 -36.69 -5.15 -9.98
C ALA A 199 -37.22 -6.05 -11.09
#